data_e5c4915fae03df005dc06922d7f68629
#
_entry.id   e5c4915fae03df005dc06922d7f68629
#
_cell.length_a   1.000
_cell.length_b   1.000
_cell.length_c   1.000
_cell.angle_alpha   90.00
_cell.angle_beta   90.00
_cell.angle_gamma   90.00
#
_symmetry.space_group_name_H-M   'P 1'
#
loop_
_entity.id
_entity.type
_entity.pdbx_description
1 polymer ?
#
loop_
_entity_poly.entity_id
_entity_poly.type
_entity_poly.pdbx_seq_one_letter_code
_entity_poly.pdbx_strand_id
1 'polypeptide(L)'
;MDEKRIKIAESNFVKYIRDNQIKKTSFQDIIYKTYFNNSERSLKVAEELFQNKTSSLWVVVASYYSMFYIACAYIYKRGYKSSHEIVHQVINEALIVLARHALEKHFLDEYEEEKLKALLASQTSQTILDSYELEKAKRSEFQ
;
A
#
# COMPACT_ATOMS: atom_id res chain seq x y z
N MET A 1 -10.89 -4.70 -14.36
CA MET A 1 -11.09 -3.24 -14.08
C MET A 1 -11.86 -2.62 -15.23
N ASP A 2 -12.99 -2.02 -14.93
CA ASP A 2 -13.86 -1.42 -15.94
C ASP A 2 -13.51 0.05 -16.23
N GLU A 3 -14.08 0.58 -17.33
CA GLU A 3 -13.82 1.97 -17.72
C GLU A 3 -14.31 2.99 -16.69
N LYS A 4 -15.37 2.70 -15.96
CA LYS A 4 -15.89 3.57 -14.92
C LYS A 4 -14.86 3.74 -13.81
N ARG A 5 -14.22 2.65 -13.38
CA ARG A 5 -13.17 2.67 -12.37
C ARG A 5 -11.94 3.44 -12.86
N ILE A 6 -11.56 3.25 -14.12
CA ILE A 6 -10.43 3.98 -14.73
C ILE A 6 -10.71 5.49 -14.77
N LYS A 7 -11.91 5.91 -15.16
CA LYS A 7 -12.29 7.34 -15.16
C LYS A 7 -12.27 7.95 -13.76
N ILE A 8 -12.68 7.20 -12.75
CA ILE A 8 -12.59 7.64 -11.35
C ILE A 8 -11.12 7.84 -10.96
N ALA A 9 -10.25 6.90 -11.31
CA ALA A 9 -8.81 7.01 -11.04
C ALA A 9 -8.19 8.23 -11.74
N GLU A 10 -8.53 8.47 -12.98
CA GLU A 10 -8.07 9.65 -13.74
C GLU A 10 -8.50 10.96 -13.08
N SER A 11 -9.76 11.05 -12.66
CA SER A 11 -10.28 12.22 -11.96
C SER A 11 -9.58 12.43 -10.61
N ASN A 12 -9.40 11.38 -9.84
CA ASN A 12 -8.69 11.45 -8.56
C ASN A 12 -7.22 11.82 -8.74
N PHE A 13 -6.55 11.29 -9.75
CA PHE A 13 -5.16 11.60 -10.05
C PHE A 13 -4.96 13.09 -10.34
N VAL A 14 -5.82 13.69 -11.16
CA VAL A 14 -5.82 15.15 -11.44
C VAL A 14 -6.01 15.94 -10.15
N LYS A 15 -6.95 15.52 -9.29
CA LYS A 15 -7.19 16.16 -7.99
C LYS A 15 -5.97 16.07 -7.07
N TYR A 16 -5.32 14.91 -7.00
CA TYR A 16 -4.13 14.72 -6.17
C TYR A 16 -2.95 15.58 -6.62
N ILE A 17 -2.78 15.77 -7.93
CA ILE A 17 -1.77 16.70 -8.46
C ILE A 17 -2.11 18.14 -8.04
N ARG A 18 -3.34 18.56 -8.20
CA ARG A 18 -3.80 19.90 -7.82
C ARG A 18 -3.60 20.17 -6.32
N ASP A 19 -3.90 19.19 -5.47
CA ASP A 19 -3.82 19.30 -4.01
C ASP A 19 -2.42 18.98 -3.46
N ASN A 20 -1.42 18.83 -4.31
CA ASN A 20 -0.04 18.48 -3.96
C ASN A 20 0.12 17.16 -3.17
N GLN A 21 -0.81 16.25 -3.30
CA GLN A 21 -0.73 14.90 -2.71
C GLN A 21 0.14 13.96 -3.55
N ILE A 22 0.33 14.28 -4.82
CA ILE A 22 1.35 13.69 -5.69
C ILE A 22 1.99 14.81 -6.51
N LYS A 23 3.30 14.78 -6.67
CA LYS A 23 4.07 15.83 -7.34
C LYS A 23 5.02 15.24 -8.36
N LYS A 24 5.27 15.99 -9.43
CA LYS A 24 6.40 15.72 -10.31
C LYS A 24 7.70 15.92 -9.55
N THR A 25 8.65 15.04 -9.77
CA THR A 25 9.96 15.07 -9.12
C THR A 25 11.05 14.64 -10.08
N SER A 26 12.26 15.12 -9.85
CA SER A 26 13.45 14.65 -10.55
C SER A 26 13.85 13.27 -10.03
N PHE A 27 14.39 12.43 -10.90
CA PHE A 27 14.82 11.08 -10.55
C PHE A 27 16.12 11.12 -9.75
N GLN A 28 16.13 10.41 -8.63
CA GLN A 28 17.33 10.13 -7.84
C GLN A 28 17.43 8.61 -7.64
N ASP A 29 18.54 8.04 -8.07
CA ASP A 29 18.74 6.58 -8.04
C ASP A 29 18.61 5.99 -6.63
N ILE A 30 19.08 6.71 -5.61
CA ILE A 30 19.00 6.25 -4.21
C ILE A 30 17.54 6.09 -3.74
N ILE A 31 16.64 6.97 -4.16
CA ILE A 31 15.22 6.89 -3.80
C ILE A 31 14.57 5.69 -4.49
N TYR A 32 14.83 5.52 -5.78
CA TYR A 32 14.34 4.36 -6.54
C TYR A 32 14.81 3.05 -5.92
N LYS A 33 16.09 2.93 -5.63
CA LYS A 33 16.68 1.75 -4.99
C LYS A 33 16.09 1.48 -3.60
N THR A 34 15.80 2.52 -2.84
CA THR A 34 15.18 2.39 -1.52
C THR A 34 13.79 1.76 -1.64
N TYR A 35 12.95 2.22 -2.56
CA TYR A 35 11.65 1.60 -2.81
C TYR A 35 11.79 0.14 -3.24
N PHE A 36 12.69 -0.12 -4.18
CA PHE A 36 12.92 -1.46 -4.70
C PHE A 36 13.39 -2.42 -3.59
N ASN A 37 14.36 -2.00 -2.80
CA ASN A 37 14.87 -2.79 -1.67
C ASN A 37 13.81 -3.04 -0.61
N ASN A 38 12.97 -2.05 -0.32
CA ASN A 38 11.87 -2.21 0.63
C ASN A 38 10.84 -3.23 0.12
N SER A 39 10.58 -3.24 -1.20
CA SER A 39 9.73 -4.26 -1.82
C SER A 39 10.29 -5.67 -1.62
N GLU A 40 11.57 -5.87 -1.93
CA GLU A 40 12.23 -7.17 -1.78
C GLU A 40 12.26 -7.64 -0.32
N ARG A 41 12.59 -6.76 0.60
CA ARG A 41 12.61 -7.07 2.04
C ARG A 41 11.23 -7.43 2.58
N SER A 42 10.20 -6.72 2.16
CA SER A 42 8.82 -7.02 2.55
C SER A 42 8.37 -8.38 2.02
N LEU A 43 8.73 -8.71 0.79
CA LEU A 43 8.44 -10.02 0.20
C LEU A 43 9.13 -11.14 1.00
N LYS A 44 10.39 -10.95 1.35
CA LYS A 44 11.16 -11.90 2.17
C LYS A 44 10.51 -12.14 3.52
N VAL A 45 10.07 -11.09 4.20
CA VAL A 45 9.34 -11.20 5.46
C VAL A 45 8.04 -12.00 5.28
N ALA A 46 7.27 -11.72 4.22
CA ALA A 46 6.05 -12.46 3.93
C ALA A 46 6.32 -13.96 3.70
N GLU A 47 7.35 -14.29 2.93
CA GLU A 47 7.75 -15.67 2.67
C GLU A 47 8.18 -16.42 3.95
N GLU A 48 8.99 -15.79 4.78
CA GLU A 48 9.45 -16.36 6.07
C GLU A 48 8.28 -16.60 7.03
N LEU A 49 7.37 -15.65 7.16
CA LEU A 49 6.18 -15.79 8.01
C LEU A 49 5.24 -16.87 7.49
N PHE A 50 5.08 -16.97 6.18
CA PHE A 50 4.27 -18.00 5.55
C PHE A 50 4.85 -19.40 5.77
N GLN A 51 6.15 -19.59 5.53
CA GLN A 51 6.83 -20.87 5.70
C GLN A 51 6.81 -21.35 7.15
N ASN A 52 6.99 -20.43 8.09
CA ASN A 52 6.99 -20.74 9.52
C ASN A 52 5.58 -20.81 10.14
N LYS A 53 4.52 -20.55 9.34
CA LYS A 53 3.12 -20.54 9.78
C LYS A 53 2.88 -19.66 11.01
N THR A 54 3.61 -18.54 11.09
CA THR A 54 3.61 -17.68 12.27
C THR A 54 2.34 -16.83 12.36
N SER A 55 1.92 -16.21 11.26
CA SER A 55 0.74 -15.33 11.26
C SER A 55 0.25 -15.06 9.85
N SER A 56 -0.97 -15.48 9.53
CA SER A 56 -1.62 -15.19 8.25
C SER A 56 -1.85 -13.69 8.06
N LEU A 57 -2.16 -12.97 9.12
CA LEU A 57 -2.40 -11.54 9.12
C LEU A 57 -1.17 -10.77 8.65
N TRP A 58 -0.01 -11.05 9.23
CA TRP A 58 1.23 -10.36 8.88
C TRP A 58 1.79 -10.79 7.52
N VAL A 59 1.49 -12.01 7.07
CA VAL A 59 1.78 -12.43 5.68
C VAL A 59 1.03 -11.54 4.69
N VAL A 60 -0.26 -11.32 4.91
CA VAL A 60 -1.09 -10.44 4.04
C VAL A 60 -0.55 -9.01 4.03
N VAL A 61 -0.26 -8.45 5.20
CA VAL A 61 0.26 -7.07 5.33
C VAL A 61 1.62 -6.93 4.65
N ALA A 62 2.56 -7.84 4.91
CA ALA A 62 3.90 -7.79 4.32
C ALA A 62 3.87 -8.00 2.80
N SER A 63 3.03 -8.90 2.31
CA SER A 63 2.84 -9.11 0.86
C SER A 63 2.32 -7.85 0.18
N TYR A 64 1.33 -7.19 0.77
CA TYR A 64 0.82 -5.93 0.25
C TYR A 64 1.90 -4.84 0.24
N TYR A 65 2.68 -4.69 1.31
CA TYR A 65 3.76 -3.70 1.33
C TYR A 65 4.82 -3.96 0.27
N SER A 66 5.11 -5.23 -0.05
CA SER A 66 5.99 -5.55 -1.18
C SER A 66 5.44 -4.99 -2.49
N MET A 67 4.16 -5.20 -2.76
CA MET A 67 3.48 -4.67 -3.94
C MET A 67 3.43 -3.13 -3.93
N PHE A 68 3.13 -2.54 -2.78
CA PHE A 68 3.07 -1.09 -2.60
C PHE A 68 4.41 -0.41 -2.89
N TYR A 69 5.50 -0.94 -2.37
CA TYR A 69 6.82 -0.36 -2.61
C TYR A 69 7.27 -0.49 -4.06
N ILE A 70 6.97 -1.60 -4.74
CA ILE A 70 7.29 -1.70 -6.17
C ILE A 70 6.42 -0.76 -7.02
N ALA A 71 5.17 -0.54 -6.62
CA ALA A 71 4.32 0.47 -7.24
C ALA A 71 4.88 1.88 -7.05
N CYS A 72 5.36 2.20 -5.85
CA CYS A 72 6.05 3.46 -5.57
C CYS A 72 7.28 3.65 -6.46
N ALA A 73 8.09 2.60 -6.62
CA ALA A 73 9.28 2.62 -7.49
C ALA A 73 8.90 2.90 -8.95
N TYR A 74 7.87 2.23 -9.45
CA TYR A 74 7.37 2.43 -10.80
C TYR A 74 6.88 3.85 -11.03
N ILE A 75 6.04 4.36 -10.14
CA ILE A 75 5.48 5.72 -10.20
C ILE A 75 6.59 6.76 -10.11
N TYR A 76 7.57 6.55 -9.22
CA TYR A 76 8.74 7.41 -9.09
C TYR A 76 9.58 7.45 -10.37
N LYS A 77 9.79 6.31 -11.01
CA LYS A 77 10.47 6.23 -12.31
C LYS A 77 9.70 6.95 -13.41
N ARG A 78 8.38 7.05 -13.30
CA ARG A 78 7.52 7.83 -14.19
C ARG A 78 7.52 9.33 -13.89
N GLY A 79 8.27 9.77 -12.88
CA GLY A 79 8.49 11.17 -12.57
C GLY A 79 7.58 11.74 -11.47
N TYR A 80 6.94 10.89 -10.66
CA TYR A 80 6.01 11.32 -9.62
C TYR A 80 6.38 10.76 -8.26
N LYS A 81 6.10 11.53 -7.22
CA LYS A 81 6.25 11.11 -5.82
C LYS A 81 5.03 11.56 -5.01
N SER A 82 4.48 10.65 -4.22
CA SER A 82 3.38 10.98 -3.31
C SER A 82 3.88 11.66 -2.04
N SER A 83 3.01 12.50 -1.43
CA SER A 83 3.18 12.97 -0.07
C SER A 83 2.88 11.83 0.92
N HIS A 84 3.03 12.09 2.23
CA HIS A 84 2.72 11.10 3.26
C HIS A 84 1.22 10.98 3.59
N GLU A 85 0.40 11.91 3.09
CA GLU A 85 -1.05 11.89 3.32
C GLU A 85 -1.72 10.92 2.35
N ILE A 86 -2.62 10.08 2.87
CA ILE A 86 -3.42 9.11 2.10
C ILE A 86 -2.61 8.36 1.02
N VAL A 87 -1.34 8.08 1.33
CA VAL A 87 -0.36 7.58 0.36
C VAL A 87 -0.81 6.29 -0.34
N HIS A 88 -1.44 5.37 0.37
CA HIS A 88 -1.89 4.11 -0.22
C HIS A 88 -2.99 4.32 -1.28
N GLN A 89 -3.89 5.25 -1.03
CA GLN A 89 -4.94 5.61 -1.98
C GLN A 89 -4.35 6.35 -3.19
N VAL A 90 -3.47 7.31 -2.96
CA VAL A 90 -2.81 8.09 -4.02
C VAL A 90 -2.00 7.17 -4.93
N ILE A 91 -1.22 6.26 -4.39
CA ILE A 91 -0.42 5.31 -5.16
C ILE A 91 -1.32 4.36 -5.97
N ASN A 92 -2.41 3.87 -5.38
CA ASN A 92 -3.37 3.02 -6.10
C ASN A 92 -3.96 3.72 -7.33
N GLU A 93 -4.45 4.93 -7.17
CA GLU A 93 -5.03 5.70 -8.28
C GLU A 93 -3.97 6.05 -9.34
N ALA A 94 -2.79 6.48 -8.90
CA ALA A 94 -1.67 6.78 -9.80
C ALA A 94 -1.20 5.54 -10.58
N LEU A 95 -1.18 4.37 -9.94
CA LEU A 95 -0.82 3.11 -10.60
C LEU A 95 -1.80 2.77 -11.72
N ILE A 96 -3.10 2.91 -11.48
CA ILE A 96 -4.12 2.70 -12.51
C ILE A 96 -3.88 3.63 -13.71
N VAL A 97 -3.66 4.91 -13.46
CA VAL A 97 -3.48 5.90 -14.53
C VAL A 97 -2.18 5.69 -15.31
N LEU A 98 -1.07 5.48 -14.60
CA LEU A 98 0.26 5.46 -15.20
C LEU A 98 0.68 4.08 -15.72
N ALA A 99 0.14 3.00 -15.16
CA ALA A 99 0.58 1.64 -15.48
C ALA A 99 -0.41 0.82 -16.30
N ARG A 100 -1.65 1.26 -16.48
CA ARG A 100 -2.71 0.45 -17.14
C ARG A 100 -2.37 0.02 -18.57
N HIS A 101 -1.54 0.77 -19.27
CA HIS A 101 -1.13 0.44 -20.63
C HIS A 101 0.09 -0.50 -20.68
N ALA A 102 0.81 -0.60 -19.57
CA ALA A 102 2.00 -1.44 -19.43
C ALA A 102 1.69 -2.77 -18.71
N LEU A 103 0.62 -2.80 -17.92
CA LEU A 103 0.20 -3.99 -17.17
C LEU A 103 -1.11 -4.54 -17.70
N GLU A 104 -1.26 -5.85 -17.62
CA GLU A 104 -2.54 -6.50 -17.85
C GLU A 104 -3.55 -6.07 -16.78
N LYS A 105 -4.82 -5.91 -17.17
CA LYS A 105 -5.88 -5.39 -16.28
C LYS A 105 -6.03 -6.19 -14.98
N HIS A 106 -5.84 -7.51 -15.04
CA HIS A 106 -5.98 -8.35 -13.86
C HIS A 106 -4.96 -8.05 -12.75
N PHE A 107 -3.76 -7.56 -13.08
CA PHE A 107 -2.79 -7.16 -12.07
C PHE A 107 -3.23 -5.93 -11.27
N LEU A 108 -3.92 -4.99 -11.92
CA LEU A 108 -4.48 -3.82 -11.24
C LEU A 108 -5.65 -4.21 -10.32
N ASP A 109 -6.50 -5.14 -10.76
CA ASP A 109 -7.59 -5.66 -9.95
C ASP A 109 -7.05 -6.43 -8.73
N GLU A 110 -6.03 -7.26 -8.91
CA GLU A 110 -5.34 -7.96 -7.83
C GLU A 110 -4.70 -7.00 -6.84
N TYR A 111 -4.07 -5.92 -7.31
CA TYR A 111 -3.48 -4.91 -6.46
C TYR A 111 -4.54 -4.25 -5.56
N GLU A 112 -5.67 -3.84 -6.11
CA GLU A 112 -6.77 -3.27 -5.33
C GLU A 112 -7.34 -4.26 -4.31
N GLU A 113 -7.49 -5.52 -4.69
CA GLU A 113 -7.98 -6.57 -3.80
C GLU A 113 -7.02 -6.82 -2.64
N GLU A 114 -5.73 -6.94 -2.90
CA GLU A 114 -4.72 -7.15 -1.86
C GLU A 114 -4.57 -5.92 -0.94
N LYS A 115 -4.70 -4.73 -1.48
CA LYS A 115 -4.75 -3.50 -0.67
C LYS A 115 -5.92 -3.54 0.31
N LEU A 116 -7.10 -3.94 -0.15
CA LEU A 116 -8.28 -4.05 0.71
C LEU A 116 -8.10 -5.12 1.79
N LYS A 117 -7.57 -6.28 1.45
CA LYS A 117 -7.26 -7.35 2.41
C LYS A 117 -6.29 -6.87 3.48
N ALA A 118 -5.22 -6.17 3.10
CA ALA A 118 -4.24 -5.62 4.03
C ALA A 118 -4.85 -4.55 4.95
N LEU A 119 -5.71 -3.70 4.42
CA LEU A 119 -6.43 -2.70 5.21
C LEU A 119 -7.33 -3.36 6.27
N LEU A 120 -8.09 -4.36 5.88
CA LEU A 120 -8.97 -5.12 6.80
C LEU A 120 -8.15 -5.87 7.85
N ALA A 121 -7.03 -6.49 7.47
CA ALA A 121 -6.12 -7.16 8.39
C ALA A 121 -5.53 -6.17 9.41
N SER A 122 -5.12 -4.98 8.98
CA SER A 122 -4.58 -3.92 9.84
C SER A 122 -5.63 -3.39 10.82
N GLN A 123 -6.87 -3.22 10.38
CA GLN A 123 -7.99 -2.80 11.24
C GLN A 123 -8.30 -3.86 12.31
N THR A 124 -8.27 -5.14 11.94
CA THR A 124 -8.45 -6.24 12.90
C THR A 124 -7.35 -6.24 13.96
N SER A 125 -6.09 -6.04 13.57
CA SER A 125 -4.97 -5.90 14.50
C SER A 125 -5.16 -4.74 15.47
N GLN A 126 -5.57 -3.59 14.98
CA GLN A 126 -5.81 -2.41 15.80
C GLN A 126 -6.95 -2.65 16.79
N THR A 127 -8.03 -3.29 16.35
CA THR A 127 -9.15 -3.67 17.22
C THR A 127 -8.73 -4.60 18.33
N ILE A 128 -7.86 -5.57 18.06
CA ILE A 128 -7.33 -6.48 19.07
C ILE A 128 -6.47 -5.73 20.08
N LEU A 129 -5.60 -4.83 19.63
CA LEU A 129 -4.76 -4.00 20.51
C LEU A 129 -5.60 -3.09 21.39
N ASP A 130 -6.60 -2.43 20.83
CA ASP A 130 -7.51 -1.56 21.57
C ASP A 130 -8.29 -2.32 22.64
N SER A 131 -8.75 -3.53 22.32
CA SER A 131 -9.43 -4.42 23.28
C SER A 131 -8.51 -4.83 24.41
N TYR A 132 -7.26 -5.17 24.11
CA TYR A 132 -6.25 -5.53 25.12
C TYR A 132 -5.96 -4.36 26.06
N GLU A 133 -5.76 -3.15 25.54
CA GLU A 133 -5.50 -1.97 26.35
C GLU A 133 -6.70 -1.63 27.24
N LEU A 134 -7.92 -1.79 26.74
CA LEU A 134 -9.14 -1.59 27.52
C LEU A 134 -9.25 -2.58 28.69
N GLU A 135 -8.95 -3.87 28.47
CA GLU A 135 -8.94 -4.87 29.53
C GLU A 135 -7.88 -4.59 30.58
N LYS A 136 -6.69 -4.18 30.15
CA LYS A 136 -5.60 -3.80 31.04
C LYS A 136 -5.99 -2.63 31.94
N ALA A 137 -6.63 -1.60 31.38
CA ALA A 137 -7.13 -0.46 32.12
C ALA A 137 -8.17 -0.88 33.19
N LYS A 138 -9.13 -1.73 32.82
CA LYS A 138 -10.13 -2.29 33.77
C LYS A 138 -9.49 -3.03 34.93
N ARG A 139 -8.48 -3.85 34.65
CA ARG A 139 -7.75 -4.60 35.71
C ARG A 139 -7.04 -3.66 36.67
N SER A 140 -6.46 -2.56 36.18
CA SER A 140 -5.78 -1.58 37.04
C SER A 140 -6.74 -0.80 37.95
N GLU A 141 -8.00 -0.60 37.55
CA GLU A 141 -9.02 0.05 38.39
C GLU A 141 -9.47 -0.82 39.56
N PHE A 142 -9.33 -2.14 39.48
CA PHE A 142 -9.75 -3.07 40.51
C PHE A 142 -8.60 -3.52 41.44
N GLN A 143 -7.40 -3.04 41.27
CA GLN A 143 -6.26 -3.22 42.15
C GLN A 143 -6.04 -2.01 43.04
#